data_40b573f6728a082df076d7db3c4b58b2
#
_entry.id   40b573f6728a082df076d7db3c4b58b2
#
_cell.length_a   1.000
_cell.length_b   1.000
_cell.length_c   1.000
_cell.angle_alpha   90.00
_cell.angle_beta   90.00
_cell.angle_gamma   90.00
#
_symmetry.space_group_name_H-M   'P 1'
#
loop_
_entity.id
_entity.type
_entity.pdbx_description
1 polymer ?
#
loop_
_entity_poly.entity_id
_entity_poly.type
_entity_poly.pdbx_seq_one_letter_code
_entity_poly.pdbx_strand_id
1 'polypeptide(L)'
;MQAPPVHRCQVFGSPWEGVYGTSIDSALHYGRHWHATYGLGLLEQGAQSSASGRGKVDAYAGDLITTNPGEVHDGQPLGEPSRRWRMVYLDPGVMAGIRGDAGLDVEFTRPVLKDDRLRHTLQRLFVRLDAWHADKEGRAEELACEESLVEVCGLLLEAHSTRPPPPSSTAGGDMRRLCERLADDLHEPPKLSDLAEMAGLSRYQVLRRFEKAYGVPPHAWLLLQRAERARGLIRRGTGLADAAAASGFADQSHMTRIFARHFGFTPGAWQRACR
;
A
#
# COMPACT_ATOMS: atom_id res chain seq x y z
N MET A 1 -21.38 2.29 -38.97
CA MET A 1 -21.03 1.34 -37.92
C MET A 1 -20.32 2.14 -36.85
N GLN A 2 -20.88 2.25 -35.66
CA GLN A 2 -20.16 2.82 -34.50
C GLN A 2 -19.04 1.88 -34.11
N ALA A 3 -17.85 2.43 -33.78
CA ALA A 3 -16.77 1.65 -33.23
C ALA A 3 -17.25 0.96 -31.91
N PRO A 4 -16.82 -0.27 -31.64
CA PRO A 4 -17.21 -0.94 -30.38
C PRO A 4 -16.79 -0.08 -29.19
N PRO A 5 -17.60 -0.06 -28.12
CA PRO A 5 -17.27 0.73 -26.93
C PRO A 5 -15.91 0.30 -26.36
N VAL A 6 -15.11 1.27 -25.93
CA VAL A 6 -13.81 1.00 -25.32
C VAL A 6 -14.02 0.15 -24.05
N HIS A 7 -13.35 -0.99 -23.99
CA HIS A 7 -13.29 -1.80 -22.78
C HIS A 7 -11.91 -2.47 -22.67
N ARG A 8 -11.13 -2.03 -21.71
CA ARG A 8 -9.84 -2.62 -21.35
C ARG A 8 -9.87 -2.91 -19.86
N CYS A 9 -9.61 -4.16 -19.51
CA CYS A 9 -9.53 -4.59 -18.12
C CYS A 9 -8.22 -5.36 -17.91
N GLN A 10 -7.45 -4.95 -16.93
CA GLN A 10 -6.27 -5.64 -16.46
C GLN A 10 -6.49 -6.03 -15.00
N VAL A 11 -6.21 -7.30 -14.69
CA VAL A 11 -6.19 -7.81 -13.32
C VAL A 11 -4.73 -8.08 -12.94
N PHE A 12 -4.34 -7.68 -11.77
CA PHE A 12 -3.00 -7.91 -11.25
C PHE A 12 -3.05 -8.47 -9.83
N GLY A 13 -2.13 -9.38 -9.54
CA GLY A 13 -1.97 -9.96 -8.20
C GLY A 13 -1.26 -9.01 -7.25
N SER A 14 -1.09 -9.49 -6.03
CA SER A 14 -0.35 -8.82 -4.96
C SER A 14 0.57 -9.83 -4.25
N PRO A 15 1.44 -9.39 -3.33
CA PRO A 15 2.23 -10.30 -2.49
C PRO A 15 1.39 -11.19 -1.57
N TRP A 16 0.11 -10.91 -1.40
CA TRP A 16 -0.74 -11.59 -0.40
C TRP A 16 -1.88 -12.37 -1.05
N GLU A 17 -2.19 -13.49 -0.45
CA GLU A 17 -3.43 -14.21 -0.71
C GLU A 17 -4.64 -13.36 -0.27
N GLY A 18 -5.73 -13.40 -1.03
CA GLY A 18 -6.93 -12.65 -0.74
C GLY A 18 -6.87 -11.15 -1.05
N VAL A 19 -5.81 -10.68 -1.74
CA VAL A 19 -5.69 -9.30 -2.23
C VAL A 19 -5.35 -9.31 -3.71
N TYR A 20 -6.10 -8.55 -4.52
CA TYR A 20 -5.80 -8.34 -5.93
C TYR A 20 -6.25 -6.95 -6.39
N GLY A 21 -5.77 -6.51 -7.53
CA GLY A 21 -6.16 -5.23 -8.08
C GLY A 21 -6.68 -5.32 -9.52
N THR A 22 -7.38 -4.28 -9.93
CA THR A 22 -7.82 -4.09 -11.31
C THR A 22 -7.52 -2.68 -11.79
N SER A 23 -7.23 -2.55 -13.09
CA SER A 23 -7.21 -1.28 -13.81
C SER A 23 -8.18 -1.42 -14.98
N ILE A 24 -9.19 -0.57 -15.03
CA ILE A 24 -10.27 -0.69 -16.00
C ILE A 24 -10.48 0.66 -16.70
N ASP A 25 -10.50 0.63 -18.04
CA ASP A 25 -10.92 1.74 -18.90
C ASP A 25 -12.12 1.25 -19.72
N SER A 26 -13.31 1.81 -19.45
CA SER A 26 -14.53 1.24 -20.00
C SER A 26 -15.65 2.25 -20.24
N ALA A 27 -16.26 2.10 -21.41
CA ALA A 27 -17.52 2.75 -21.79
C ALA A 27 -18.75 1.90 -21.41
N LEU A 28 -18.55 0.69 -20.86
CA LEU A 28 -19.65 -0.23 -20.59
C LEU A 28 -20.50 0.22 -19.41
N HIS A 29 -21.79 -0.04 -19.50
CA HIS A 29 -22.69 -0.08 -18.36
C HIS A 29 -22.56 -1.45 -17.69
N TYR A 30 -22.09 -1.47 -16.44
CA TYR A 30 -22.10 -2.66 -15.59
C TYR A 30 -23.46 -2.76 -14.91
N GLY A 31 -24.22 -3.79 -15.27
CA GLY A 31 -25.50 -4.10 -14.60
C GLY A 31 -25.31 -4.46 -13.14
N ARG A 32 -26.40 -4.64 -12.44
CA ARG A 32 -26.38 -4.97 -11.00
C ARG A 32 -25.60 -6.26 -10.73
N HIS A 33 -24.59 -6.16 -9.89
CA HIS A 33 -23.71 -7.25 -9.47
C HIS A 33 -23.19 -7.01 -8.05
N TRP A 34 -22.47 -7.95 -7.49
CA TRP A 34 -21.85 -7.85 -6.17
C TRP A 34 -20.52 -8.58 -6.16
N HIS A 35 -19.68 -8.27 -5.17
CA HIS A 35 -18.41 -8.92 -4.90
C HIS A 35 -18.41 -9.50 -3.49
N ALA A 36 -17.69 -10.63 -3.27
CA ALA A 36 -17.48 -11.20 -1.93
C ALA A 36 -16.38 -10.49 -1.13
N THR A 37 -15.76 -9.45 -1.72
CA THR A 37 -14.60 -8.73 -1.20
C THR A 37 -14.96 -7.29 -0.88
N TYR A 38 -14.19 -6.68 0.01
CA TYR A 38 -14.12 -5.22 0.11
C TYR A 38 -13.43 -4.68 -1.14
N GLY A 39 -13.91 -3.58 -1.69
CA GLY A 39 -13.27 -2.85 -2.77
C GLY A 39 -12.95 -1.42 -2.36
N LEU A 40 -11.74 -0.98 -2.66
CA LEU A 40 -11.35 0.43 -2.58
C LEU A 40 -10.65 0.82 -3.87
N GLY A 41 -11.08 1.90 -4.47
CA GLY A 41 -10.51 2.36 -5.74
C GLY A 41 -10.47 3.86 -5.89
N LEU A 42 -9.84 4.26 -6.98
CA LEU A 42 -9.71 5.63 -7.41
C LEU A 42 -10.26 5.76 -8.82
N LEU A 43 -11.21 6.67 -9.02
CA LEU A 43 -11.62 7.09 -10.35
C LEU A 43 -10.56 8.04 -10.91
N GLU A 44 -9.79 7.58 -11.90
CA GLU A 44 -8.66 8.33 -12.45
C GLU A 44 -9.08 9.30 -13.55
N GLN A 45 -10.07 8.93 -14.36
CA GLN A 45 -10.58 9.74 -15.47
C GLN A 45 -12.08 9.55 -15.68
N GLY A 46 -12.73 10.60 -16.20
CA GLY A 46 -14.16 10.62 -16.49
C GLY A 46 -15.00 10.74 -15.23
N ALA A 47 -16.26 10.35 -15.36
CA ALA A 47 -17.20 10.29 -14.25
C ALA A 47 -18.09 9.05 -14.37
N GLN A 48 -18.64 8.60 -13.25
CA GLN A 48 -19.59 7.49 -13.21
C GLN A 48 -20.78 7.79 -12.33
N SER A 49 -21.92 7.25 -12.72
CA SER A 49 -23.08 7.11 -11.85
C SER A 49 -23.23 5.66 -11.44
N SER A 50 -23.48 5.42 -10.18
CA SER A 50 -23.63 4.09 -9.57
C SER A 50 -24.79 4.09 -8.61
N ALA A 51 -25.51 2.98 -8.53
CA ALA A 51 -26.58 2.78 -7.56
C ALA A 51 -26.38 1.49 -6.78
N SER A 52 -26.61 1.56 -5.47
CA SER A 52 -26.62 0.40 -4.57
C SER A 52 -27.82 0.47 -3.62
N GLY A 53 -27.89 -0.46 -2.66
CA GLY A 53 -28.89 -0.40 -1.57
C GLY A 53 -28.84 0.89 -0.76
N ARG A 54 -27.75 1.67 -0.87
CA ARG A 54 -27.55 2.95 -0.18
C ARG A 54 -27.91 4.18 -1.03
N GLY A 55 -28.53 3.96 -2.19
CA GLY A 55 -28.98 5.00 -3.09
C GLY A 55 -28.08 5.17 -4.32
N LYS A 56 -28.38 6.21 -5.10
CA LYS A 56 -27.62 6.59 -6.30
C LYS A 56 -26.57 7.63 -5.93
N VAL A 57 -25.37 7.45 -6.44
CA VAL A 57 -24.24 8.35 -6.24
C VAL A 57 -23.48 8.59 -7.55
N ASP A 58 -22.89 9.76 -7.68
CA ASP A 58 -22.01 10.11 -8.78
C ASP A 58 -20.59 10.30 -8.24
N ALA A 59 -19.61 9.79 -8.99
CA ALA A 59 -18.20 9.92 -8.70
C ALA A 59 -17.48 10.57 -9.90
N TYR A 60 -16.50 11.40 -9.62
CA TYR A 60 -15.72 12.16 -10.59
C TYR A 60 -14.23 11.80 -10.48
N ALA A 61 -13.46 12.14 -11.50
CA ALA A 61 -12.01 11.94 -11.46
C ALA A 61 -11.39 12.53 -10.17
N GLY A 62 -10.63 11.71 -9.46
CA GLY A 62 -10.06 12.02 -8.14
C GLY A 62 -10.88 11.52 -6.94
N ASP A 63 -12.14 11.13 -7.12
CA ASP A 63 -12.94 10.53 -6.06
C ASP A 63 -12.52 9.08 -5.81
N LEU A 64 -12.60 8.68 -4.54
CA LEU A 64 -12.43 7.29 -4.11
C LEU A 64 -13.76 6.55 -4.17
N ILE A 65 -13.72 5.27 -4.54
CA ILE A 65 -14.89 4.41 -4.67
C ILE A 65 -14.71 3.23 -3.71
N THR A 66 -15.77 2.89 -2.96
CA THR A 66 -15.77 1.76 -2.04
C THR A 66 -16.93 0.83 -2.30
N THR A 67 -16.70 -0.48 -2.07
CA THR A 67 -17.74 -1.50 -2.08
C THR A 67 -17.59 -2.42 -0.87
N ASN A 68 -18.70 -2.86 -0.30
CA ASN A 68 -18.72 -3.85 0.77
C ASN A 68 -18.98 -5.26 0.22
N PRO A 69 -18.52 -6.32 0.92
CA PRO A 69 -18.87 -7.68 0.56
C PRO A 69 -20.39 -7.86 0.50
N GLY A 70 -20.88 -8.48 -0.58
CA GLY A 70 -22.30 -8.73 -0.80
C GLY A 70 -23.14 -7.50 -1.18
N GLU A 71 -22.58 -6.31 -1.24
CA GLU A 71 -23.31 -5.10 -1.63
C GLU A 71 -23.60 -5.12 -3.13
N VAL A 72 -24.90 -5.23 -3.48
CA VAL A 72 -25.33 -5.16 -4.87
C VAL A 72 -25.26 -3.72 -5.37
N HIS A 73 -24.52 -3.51 -6.45
CA HIS A 73 -24.34 -2.20 -7.08
C HIS A 73 -24.26 -2.31 -8.61
N ASP A 74 -24.40 -1.20 -9.27
CA ASP A 74 -24.20 -1.04 -10.70
C ASP A 74 -23.20 0.08 -10.99
N GLY A 75 -22.93 0.38 -12.27
CA GLY A 75 -22.08 1.50 -12.64
C GLY A 75 -22.10 1.79 -14.13
N GLN A 76 -22.25 3.07 -14.46
CA GLN A 76 -22.25 3.52 -15.87
C GLN A 76 -21.46 4.82 -16.02
N PRO A 77 -20.89 5.10 -17.20
CA PRO A 77 -20.31 6.40 -17.51
C PRO A 77 -21.30 7.53 -17.31
N LEU A 78 -20.85 8.68 -16.83
CA LEU A 78 -21.65 9.89 -16.65
C LEU A 78 -21.02 11.03 -17.45
N GLY A 79 -21.76 11.56 -18.45
CA GLY A 79 -21.34 12.72 -19.24
C GLY A 79 -20.25 12.45 -20.29
N GLU A 80 -19.31 11.56 -20.02
CA GLU A 80 -18.23 11.17 -20.93
C GLU A 80 -18.43 9.76 -21.50
N PRO A 81 -17.83 9.44 -22.68
CA PRO A 81 -18.04 8.14 -23.32
C PRO A 81 -17.39 6.97 -22.56
N SER A 82 -16.36 7.21 -21.77
CA SER A 82 -15.67 6.18 -20.96
C SER A 82 -15.18 6.75 -19.65
N ARG A 83 -14.82 5.85 -18.73
CA ARG A 83 -14.17 6.18 -17.48
C ARG A 83 -13.04 5.22 -17.18
N ARG A 84 -12.01 5.69 -16.47
CA ARG A 84 -10.89 4.86 -16.03
C ARG A 84 -10.79 4.88 -14.52
N TRP A 85 -10.67 3.69 -13.93
CA TRP A 85 -10.49 3.53 -12.49
C TRP A 85 -9.56 2.35 -12.17
N ARG A 86 -8.93 2.44 -11.01
CA ARG A 86 -8.17 1.34 -10.40
C ARG A 86 -8.79 0.95 -9.08
N MET A 87 -8.84 -0.35 -8.81
CA MET A 87 -9.36 -0.91 -7.57
C MET A 87 -8.34 -1.84 -6.93
N VAL A 88 -8.35 -1.90 -5.62
CA VAL A 88 -7.82 -3.02 -4.83
C VAL A 88 -8.99 -3.71 -4.14
N TYR A 89 -8.99 -5.03 -4.18
CA TYR A 89 -10.00 -5.88 -3.56
C TYR A 89 -9.34 -6.70 -2.46
N LEU A 90 -10.02 -6.81 -1.32
CA LEU A 90 -9.53 -7.50 -0.14
C LEU A 90 -10.59 -8.48 0.37
N ASP A 91 -10.19 -9.72 0.60
CA ASP A 91 -11.04 -10.68 1.29
C ASP A 91 -11.35 -10.21 2.72
N PRO A 92 -12.54 -10.53 3.26
CA PRO A 92 -12.90 -10.13 4.63
C PRO A 92 -11.88 -10.56 5.69
N GLY A 93 -11.25 -11.73 5.52
CA GLY A 93 -10.20 -12.22 6.42
C GLY A 93 -8.95 -11.33 6.44
N VAL A 94 -8.57 -10.75 5.30
CA VAL A 94 -7.44 -9.81 5.22
C VAL A 94 -7.74 -8.53 6.00
N MET A 95 -8.94 -7.98 5.82
CA MET A 95 -9.39 -6.78 6.54
C MET A 95 -9.43 -7.02 8.05
N ALA A 96 -9.96 -8.17 8.49
CA ALA A 96 -9.98 -8.58 9.89
C ALA A 96 -8.56 -8.71 10.47
N GLY A 97 -7.63 -9.30 9.72
CA GLY A 97 -6.22 -9.44 10.13
C GLY A 97 -5.49 -8.10 10.25
N ILE A 98 -5.80 -7.11 9.39
CA ILE A 98 -5.23 -5.76 9.51
C ILE A 98 -5.78 -5.04 10.73
N ARG A 99 -7.05 -5.19 11.01
CA ARG A 99 -7.72 -4.60 12.16
C ARG A 99 -7.26 -5.19 13.50
N GLY A 100 -6.92 -6.49 13.52
CA GLY A 100 -6.48 -7.20 14.73
C GLY A 100 -7.61 -7.77 15.56
N ASP A 101 -8.84 -7.85 15.02
CA ASP A 101 -9.95 -8.58 15.63
C ASP A 101 -10.69 -9.43 14.59
N ALA A 102 -10.73 -10.71 14.80
CA ALA A 102 -11.50 -11.65 14.00
C ALA A 102 -12.97 -11.64 14.45
N GLY A 103 -13.89 -11.47 13.49
CA GLY A 103 -15.30 -11.80 13.72
C GLY A 103 -16.30 -10.66 13.85
N LEU A 104 -15.91 -9.42 13.53
CA LEU A 104 -16.85 -8.31 13.47
C LEU A 104 -17.02 -7.82 12.02
N ASP A 105 -18.23 -7.82 11.53
CA ASP A 105 -18.55 -7.24 10.23
C ASP A 105 -18.28 -5.72 10.25
N VAL A 106 -17.47 -5.28 9.30
CA VAL A 106 -17.15 -3.88 9.06
C VAL A 106 -17.84 -3.46 7.77
N GLU A 107 -18.49 -2.32 7.77
CA GLU A 107 -19.04 -1.73 6.56
C GLU A 107 -18.42 -0.37 6.30
N PHE A 108 -18.04 -0.11 5.07
CA PHE A 108 -17.73 1.24 4.62
C PHE A 108 -19.02 2.05 4.50
N THR A 109 -19.03 3.22 5.09
CA THR A 109 -20.25 3.99 5.28
C THR A 109 -20.74 4.71 4.02
N ARG A 110 -19.86 4.95 3.04
CA ARG A 110 -20.18 5.70 1.82
C ARG A 110 -19.57 5.01 0.60
N PRO A 111 -20.29 4.88 -0.52
CA PRO A 111 -19.76 4.30 -1.75
C PRO A 111 -18.79 5.24 -2.50
N VAL A 112 -18.84 6.55 -2.24
CA VAL A 112 -17.92 7.55 -2.81
C VAL A 112 -17.37 8.42 -1.67
N LEU A 113 -16.04 8.60 -1.66
CA LEU A 113 -15.32 9.37 -0.64
C LEU A 113 -14.48 10.47 -1.29
N LYS A 114 -14.40 11.61 -0.59
CA LYS A 114 -13.49 12.71 -0.89
C LYS A 114 -12.55 12.86 0.30
N ASP A 115 -11.39 12.21 0.22
CA ASP A 115 -10.35 12.21 1.25
C ASP A 115 -8.99 12.22 0.56
N ASP A 116 -8.35 13.36 0.58
CA ASP A 116 -7.06 13.57 -0.09
C ASP A 116 -5.95 12.72 0.52
N ARG A 117 -5.97 12.51 1.84
CA ARG A 117 -4.97 11.69 2.52
C ARG A 117 -5.10 10.23 2.10
N LEU A 118 -6.30 9.68 2.15
CA LEU A 118 -6.59 8.32 1.72
C LEU A 118 -6.27 8.13 0.23
N ARG A 119 -6.62 9.11 -0.62
CA ARG A 119 -6.31 9.11 -2.05
C ARG A 119 -4.81 9.00 -2.32
N HIS A 120 -4.00 9.85 -1.70
CA HIS A 120 -2.55 9.83 -1.88
C HIS A 120 -1.93 8.52 -1.36
N THR A 121 -2.44 7.99 -0.25
CA THR A 121 -1.97 6.72 0.30
C THR A 121 -2.33 5.55 -0.62
N LEU A 122 -3.54 5.53 -1.20
CA LEU A 122 -3.95 4.54 -2.19
C LEU A 122 -3.11 4.62 -3.47
N GLN A 123 -2.82 5.82 -3.96
CA GLN A 123 -1.94 6.00 -5.11
C GLN A 123 -0.53 5.45 -4.85
N ARG A 124 0.02 5.65 -3.65
CA ARG A 124 1.31 5.02 -3.26
C ARG A 124 1.22 3.50 -3.26
N LEU A 125 0.14 2.92 -2.75
CA LEU A 125 -0.07 1.47 -2.79
C LEU A 125 -0.06 0.97 -4.24
N PHE A 126 -0.76 1.62 -5.15
CA PHE A 126 -0.76 1.23 -6.57
C PHE A 126 0.63 1.29 -7.18
N VAL A 127 1.40 2.35 -6.94
CA VAL A 127 2.79 2.47 -7.42
C VAL A 127 3.68 1.33 -6.90
N ARG A 128 3.53 0.95 -5.63
CA ARG A 128 4.29 -0.14 -5.03
C ARG A 128 3.88 -1.52 -5.57
N LEU A 129 2.58 -1.74 -5.78
CA LEU A 129 2.09 -2.96 -6.42
C LEU A 129 2.57 -3.09 -7.87
N ASP A 130 2.61 -1.98 -8.61
CA ASP A 130 3.17 -1.96 -9.97
C ASP A 130 4.67 -2.30 -9.96
N ALA A 131 5.44 -1.73 -9.04
CA ALA A 131 6.86 -2.03 -8.86
C ALA A 131 7.10 -3.49 -8.45
N TRP A 132 6.33 -4.01 -7.51
CA TRP A 132 6.39 -5.41 -7.10
C TRP A 132 6.05 -6.36 -8.25
N HIS A 133 5.07 -6.02 -9.09
CA HIS A 133 4.71 -6.83 -10.25
C HIS A 133 5.80 -6.85 -11.33
N ALA A 134 6.53 -5.75 -11.48
CA ALA A 134 7.65 -5.63 -12.41
C ALA A 134 8.90 -6.40 -11.93
N ASP A 135 9.12 -6.48 -10.61
CA ASP A 135 10.28 -7.12 -9.97
C ASP A 135 9.83 -8.18 -8.95
N LYS A 136 9.64 -9.41 -9.45
CA LYS A 136 9.10 -10.52 -8.64
C LYS A 136 10.07 -11.07 -7.58
N GLU A 137 11.34 -10.64 -7.53
CA GLU A 137 12.36 -11.17 -6.63
C GLU A 137 12.60 -10.32 -5.36
N GLY A 138 11.99 -9.14 -5.27
CA GLY A 138 12.31 -8.16 -4.24
C GLY A 138 11.49 -8.28 -2.94
N ARG A 139 11.87 -9.14 -1.99
CA ARG A 139 11.23 -9.20 -0.64
C ARG A 139 11.20 -7.85 0.11
N ALA A 140 12.13 -6.95 -0.21
CA ALA A 140 12.15 -5.60 0.37
C ALA A 140 10.93 -4.77 -0.03
N GLU A 141 10.44 -4.97 -1.24
CA GLU A 141 9.22 -4.30 -1.71
C GLU A 141 7.96 -4.91 -1.06
N GLU A 142 8.00 -6.17 -0.60
CA GLU A 142 6.88 -6.80 0.10
C GLU A 142 6.53 -6.05 1.38
N LEU A 143 7.52 -5.73 2.23
CA LEU A 143 7.28 -4.92 3.44
C LEU A 143 6.73 -3.53 3.10
N ALA A 144 7.26 -2.87 2.06
CA ALA A 144 6.78 -1.56 1.62
C ALA A 144 5.33 -1.62 1.12
N CYS A 145 4.99 -2.67 0.37
CA CYS A 145 3.62 -2.93 -0.06
C CYS A 145 2.70 -3.17 1.14
N GLU A 146 3.11 -4.02 2.10
CA GLU A 146 2.33 -4.33 3.29
C GLU A 146 2.06 -3.08 4.13
N GLU A 147 3.06 -2.25 4.39
CA GLU A 147 2.88 -0.98 5.08
C GLU A 147 1.86 -0.07 4.38
N SER A 148 1.94 0.05 3.03
CA SER A 148 0.98 0.86 2.28
C SER A 148 -0.43 0.31 2.34
N LEU A 149 -0.60 -1.02 2.24
CA LEU A 149 -1.90 -1.66 2.35
C LEU A 149 -2.50 -1.43 3.74
N VAL A 150 -1.72 -1.66 4.78
CA VAL A 150 -2.16 -1.49 6.17
C VAL A 150 -2.48 -0.02 6.48
N GLU A 151 -1.70 0.92 5.95
CA GLU A 151 -1.98 2.36 6.11
C GLU A 151 -3.28 2.76 5.41
N VAL A 152 -3.49 2.31 4.15
CA VAL A 152 -4.74 2.54 3.41
C VAL A 152 -5.94 1.99 4.18
N CYS A 153 -5.86 0.72 4.60
CA CYS A 153 -6.95 0.08 5.34
C CYS A 153 -7.19 0.74 6.70
N GLY A 154 -6.12 1.13 7.39
CA GLY A 154 -6.24 1.82 8.68
C GLY A 154 -6.95 3.16 8.55
N LEU A 155 -6.58 4.00 7.58
CA LEU A 155 -7.26 5.28 7.31
C LEU A 155 -8.73 5.08 6.93
N LEU A 156 -9.00 4.08 6.09
CA LEU A 156 -10.37 3.76 5.67
C LEU A 156 -11.22 3.31 6.87
N LEU A 157 -10.68 2.45 7.73
CA LEU A 157 -11.35 1.97 8.92
C LEU A 157 -11.57 3.07 9.95
N GLU A 158 -10.60 3.94 10.18
CA GLU A 158 -10.70 5.04 11.16
C GLU A 158 -11.78 6.06 10.80
N ALA A 159 -11.83 6.47 9.53
CA ALA A 159 -12.64 7.62 9.12
C ALA A 159 -13.93 7.26 8.37
N HIS A 160 -13.98 6.06 7.76
CA HIS A 160 -15.01 5.74 6.76
C HIS A 160 -15.72 4.41 7.01
N SER A 161 -15.57 3.80 8.20
CA SER A 161 -16.25 2.54 8.54
C SER A 161 -17.23 2.70 9.70
N THR A 162 -18.13 1.72 9.82
CA THR A 162 -19.08 1.63 10.94
C THR A 162 -18.40 1.29 12.27
N ARG A 163 -17.18 0.77 12.22
CA ARG A 163 -16.40 0.33 13.39
C ARG A 163 -14.94 0.74 13.25
N PRO A 164 -14.55 1.93 13.71
CA PRO A 164 -13.16 2.32 13.74
C PRO A 164 -12.34 1.36 14.63
N PRO A 165 -11.05 1.15 14.32
CA PRO A 165 -10.19 0.32 15.14
C PRO A 165 -10.14 0.84 16.58
N PRO A 166 -9.98 -0.03 17.58
CA PRO A 166 -9.87 0.40 18.97
C PRO A 166 -8.70 1.36 19.13
N PRO A 167 -8.83 2.40 19.99
CA PRO A 167 -7.75 3.34 20.23
C PRO A 167 -6.51 2.60 20.70
N SER A 168 -5.34 3.04 20.27
CA SER A 168 -4.07 2.44 20.68
C SER A 168 -3.95 2.49 22.20
N SER A 169 -3.99 1.34 22.87
CA SER A 169 -3.69 1.29 24.31
C SER A 169 -2.26 1.79 24.53
N THR A 170 -2.05 2.56 25.58
CA THR A 170 -0.71 3.08 25.94
C THR A 170 0.23 2.00 26.47
N ALA A 171 -0.30 0.82 26.80
CA ALA A 171 0.46 -0.32 27.31
C ALA A 171 0.89 -1.23 26.16
N GLY A 172 2.19 -1.45 26.03
CA GLY A 172 2.74 -2.57 25.27
C GLY A 172 3.48 -2.22 23.98
N GLY A 173 4.47 -3.00 23.73
CA GLY A 173 5.31 -3.02 22.52
C GLY A 173 6.58 -2.19 22.71
N ASP A 174 7.64 -2.87 23.05
CA ASP A 174 8.99 -2.27 23.04
C ASP A 174 9.39 -2.04 21.56
N MET A 175 9.13 -0.82 21.05
CA MET A 175 9.48 -0.45 19.67
C MET A 175 10.98 -0.62 19.40
N ARG A 176 11.82 -0.57 20.42
CA ARG A 176 13.26 -0.83 20.29
C ARG A 176 13.54 -2.27 19.83
N ARG A 177 12.81 -3.26 20.38
CA ARG A 177 12.93 -4.65 19.95
C ARG A 177 12.56 -4.84 18.48
N LEU A 178 11.58 -4.09 17.98
CA LEU A 178 11.21 -4.13 16.57
C LEU A 178 12.33 -3.56 15.69
N CYS A 179 13.00 -2.48 16.11
CA CYS A 179 14.18 -1.96 15.41
C CYS A 179 15.33 -2.96 15.41
N GLU A 180 15.63 -3.61 16.55
CA GLU A 180 16.64 -4.65 16.66
C GLU A 180 16.32 -5.78 15.65
N ARG A 181 15.08 -6.28 15.64
CA ARG A 181 14.64 -7.33 14.69
C ARG A 181 14.75 -6.92 13.23
N LEU A 182 14.44 -5.65 12.90
CA LEU A 182 14.63 -5.11 11.54
C LEU A 182 16.11 -4.97 11.16
N ALA A 183 16.99 -4.76 12.14
CA ALA A 183 18.43 -4.63 11.92
C ALA A 183 19.14 -5.99 11.83
N ASP A 184 18.59 -7.05 12.41
CA ASP A 184 19.18 -8.39 12.45
C ASP A 184 19.40 -8.95 11.03
N ASP A 185 18.44 -8.74 10.14
CA ASP A 185 18.54 -9.17 8.74
C ASP A 185 18.06 -8.10 7.79
N LEU A 186 19.01 -7.42 7.17
CA LEU A 186 18.74 -6.39 6.16
C LEU A 186 18.37 -6.97 4.78
N HIS A 187 18.62 -8.27 4.55
CA HIS A 187 18.30 -8.94 3.28
C HIS A 187 16.88 -9.49 3.29
N GLU A 188 16.53 -10.19 4.35
CA GLU A 188 15.22 -10.80 4.56
C GLU A 188 14.52 -10.16 5.78
N PRO A 189 14.00 -8.94 5.63
CA PRO A 189 13.35 -8.26 6.74
C PRO A 189 12.08 -9.00 7.16
N PRO A 190 11.70 -8.93 8.45
CA PRO A 190 10.44 -9.47 8.92
C PRO A 190 9.26 -8.78 8.22
N LYS A 191 8.16 -9.51 8.08
CA LYS A 191 6.88 -8.94 7.65
C LYS A 191 6.31 -8.04 8.75
N LEU A 192 5.41 -7.14 8.38
CA LEU A 192 4.74 -6.30 9.37
C LEU A 192 3.88 -7.13 10.33
N SER A 193 3.34 -8.27 9.87
CA SER A 193 2.65 -9.25 10.71
C SER A 193 3.55 -9.79 11.84
N ASP A 194 4.81 -10.11 11.54
CA ASP A 194 5.75 -10.66 12.51
C ASP A 194 6.11 -9.61 13.58
N LEU A 195 6.28 -8.36 13.13
CA LEU A 195 6.50 -7.23 14.03
C LEU A 195 5.28 -6.97 14.92
N ALA A 196 4.07 -7.15 14.39
CA ALA A 196 2.82 -6.98 15.12
C ALA A 196 2.66 -8.07 16.18
N GLU A 197 2.95 -9.32 15.85
CA GLU A 197 2.93 -10.45 16.78
C GLU A 197 3.94 -10.24 17.91
N MET A 198 5.19 -9.88 17.59
CA MET A 198 6.24 -9.59 18.59
C MET A 198 5.83 -8.48 19.57
N ALA A 199 5.09 -7.49 19.10
CA ALA A 199 4.67 -6.36 19.91
C ALA A 199 3.34 -6.60 20.65
N GLY A 200 2.60 -7.66 20.35
CA GLY A 200 1.24 -7.87 20.83
C GLY A 200 0.27 -6.78 20.36
N LEU A 201 0.44 -6.30 19.13
CA LEU A 201 -0.31 -5.18 18.55
C LEU A 201 -0.91 -5.57 17.21
N SER A 202 -1.92 -4.81 16.73
CA SER A 202 -2.32 -4.92 15.34
C SER A 202 -1.25 -4.30 14.41
N ARG A 203 -1.22 -4.71 13.15
CA ARG A 203 -0.30 -4.16 12.13
C ARG A 203 -0.40 -2.64 12.03
N TYR A 204 -1.62 -2.12 12.07
CA TYR A 204 -1.84 -0.67 12.05
C TYR A 204 -1.30 0.04 13.29
N GLN A 205 -1.49 -0.56 14.48
CA GLN A 205 -0.93 -0.01 15.73
C GLN A 205 0.61 -0.01 15.72
N VAL A 206 1.23 -1.05 15.15
CA VAL A 206 2.70 -1.08 14.97
C VAL A 206 3.15 0.09 14.11
N LEU A 207 2.56 0.28 12.93
CA LEU A 207 2.91 1.41 12.06
C LEU A 207 2.84 2.74 12.78
N ARG A 208 1.68 3.03 13.39
CA ARG A 208 1.44 4.31 14.09
C ARG A 208 2.41 4.54 15.25
N ARG A 209 2.69 3.51 16.05
CA ARG A 209 3.59 3.63 17.18
C ARG A 209 5.05 3.70 16.77
N PHE A 210 5.44 2.93 15.76
CA PHE A 210 6.79 2.96 15.23
C PHE A 210 7.10 4.33 14.63
N GLU A 211 6.21 4.85 13.78
CA GLU A 211 6.33 6.20 13.21
C GLU A 211 6.38 7.29 14.30
N LYS A 212 5.54 7.17 15.35
CA LYS A 212 5.58 8.09 16.48
C LYS A 212 6.91 8.03 17.26
N ALA A 213 7.50 6.83 17.39
CA ALA A 213 8.74 6.63 18.15
C ALA A 213 9.99 7.03 17.36
N TYR A 214 10.02 6.78 16.04
CA TYR A 214 11.21 6.93 15.21
C TYR A 214 11.07 7.97 14.10
N GLY A 215 9.92 8.61 13.95
CA GLY A 215 9.65 9.64 12.93
C GLY A 215 9.44 9.10 11.51
N VAL A 216 9.61 7.79 11.30
CA VAL A 216 9.45 7.12 10.01
C VAL A 216 8.84 5.73 10.21
N PRO A 217 8.12 5.18 9.22
CA PRO A 217 7.60 3.81 9.29
C PRO A 217 8.72 2.76 9.19
N PRO A 218 8.46 1.49 9.59
CA PRO A 218 9.44 0.40 9.63
C PRO A 218 10.24 0.22 8.35
N HIS A 219 9.59 0.21 7.18
CA HIS A 219 10.29 0.06 5.91
C HIS A 219 11.24 1.25 5.60
N ALA A 220 10.80 2.48 5.85
CA ALA A 220 11.68 3.64 5.66
C ALA A 220 12.89 3.57 6.61
N TRP A 221 12.68 3.14 7.85
CA TRP A 221 13.75 2.91 8.81
C TRP A 221 14.73 1.82 8.32
N LEU A 222 14.23 0.72 7.80
CA LEU A 222 15.05 -0.33 7.19
C LEU A 222 15.93 0.21 6.05
N LEU A 223 15.35 1.02 5.15
CA LEU A 223 16.11 1.63 4.05
C LEU A 223 17.24 2.54 4.55
N LEU A 224 17.03 3.26 5.66
CA LEU A 224 18.08 4.05 6.29
C LEU A 224 19.21 3.15 6.84
N GLN A 225 18.89 2.03 7.47
CA GLN A 225 19.90 1.07 7.95
C GLN A 225 20.71 0.48 6.79
N ARG A 226 20.05 0.11 5.68
CA ARG A 226 20.71 -0.35 4.46
C ARG A 226 21.65 0.73 3.89
N ALA A 227 21.20 1.98 3.84
CA ALA A 227 22.01 3.09 3.32
C ALA A 227 23.26 3.34 4.20
N GLU A 228 23.11 3.29 5.51
CA GLU A 228 24.24 3.40 6.45
C GLU A 228 25.24 2.24 6.30
N ARG A 229 24.76 1.01 6.16
CA ARG A 229 25.61 -0.16 5.89
C ARG A 229 26.37 0.01 4.58
N ALA A 230 25.69 0.42 3.50
CA ALA A 230 26.32 0.68 2.20
C ALA A 230 27.40 1.76 2.31
N ARG A 231 27.11 2.87 3.03
CA ARG A 231 28.07 3.94 3.30
C ARG A 231 29.34 3.42 3.96
N GLY A 232 29.18 2.56 4.97
CA GLY A 232 30.31 1.93 5.67
C GLY A 232 31.12 1.00 4.77
N LEU A 233 30.47 0.20 3.91
CA LEU A 233 31.11 -0.69 2.95
C LEU A 233 31.91 0.07 1.89
N ILE A 234 31.30 1.09 1.29
CA ILE A 234 31.95 1.95 0.29
C ILE A 234 33.20 2.64 0.88
N ARG A 235 33.12 3.12 2.13
CA ARG A 235 34.27 3.71 2.82
C ARG A 235 35.42 2.73 2.97
N ARG A 236 35.14 1.43 3.13
CA ARG A 236 36.15 0.36 3.22
C ARG A 236 36.66 -0.12 1.83
N GLY A 237 36.23 0.54 0.75
CA GLY A 237 36.70 0.26 -0.60
C GLY A 237 35.83 -0.73 -1.39
N THR A 238 34.69 -1.17 -0.86
CA THR A 238 33.75 -2.07 -1.58
C THR A 238 33.18 -1.35 -2.82
N GLY A 239 33.08 -2.06 -3.94
CA GLY A 239 32.45 -1.57 -5.17
C GLY A 239 30.99 -1.19 -4.95
N LEU A 240 30.44 -0.27 -5.77
CA LEU A 240 29.07 0.22 -5.54
C LEU A 240 28.01 -0.87 -5.72
N ALA A 241 28.17 -1.75 -6.71
CA ALA A 241 27.24 -2.86 -6.94
C ALA A 241 27.30 -3.87 -5.78
N ASP A 242 28.51 -4.23 -5.32
CA ASP A 242 28.72 -5.16 -4.22
C ASP A 242 28.20 -4.56 -2.89
N ALA A 243 28.42 -3.26 -2.67
CA ALA A 243 27.91 -2.56 -1.50
C ALA A 243 26.37 -2.54 -1.48
N ALA A 244 25.72 -2.37 -2.64
CA ALA A 244 24.28 -2.46 -2.77
C ALA A 244 23.78 -3.86 -2.40
N ALA A 245 24.31 -4.90 -3.04
CA ALA A 245 23.97 -6.27 -2.75
C ALA A 245 24.20 -6.64 -1.28
N ALA A 246 25.39 -6.36 -0.75
CA ALA A 246 25.72 -6.67 0.65
C ALA A 246 24.93 -5.89 1.69
N SER A 247 24.22 -4.83 1.29
CA SER A 247 23.36 -4.03 2.17
C SER A 247 21.87 -4.34 2.02
N GLY A 248 21.50 -5.33 1.18
CA GLY A 248 20.12 -5.76 1.00
C GLY A 248 19.30 -4.88 0.05
N PHE A 249 19.95 -4.08 -0.82
CA PHE A 249 19.26 -3.40 -1.90
C PHE A 249 19.06 -4.35 -3.09
N ALA A 250 17.94 -4.21 -3.80
CA ALA A 250 17.67 -4.97 -5.01
C ALA A 250 18.75 -4.76 -6.09
N ASP A 251 19.19 -3.50 -6.25
CA ASP A 251 20.24 -3.14 -7.20
C ASP A 251 20.98 -1.85 -6.80
N GLN A 252 22.04 -1.52 -7.54
CA GLN A 252 22.83 -0.30 -7.34
C GLN A 252 22.00 0.98 -7.58
N SER A 253 21.05 0.96 -8.51
CA SER A 253 20.22 2.13 -8.84
C SER A 253 19.25 2.45 -7.70
N HIS A 254 18.65 1.41 -7.10
CA HIS A 254 17.83 1.53 -5.91
C HIS A 254 18.66 2.10 -4.74
N MET A 255 19.82 1.51 -4.46
CA MET A 255 20.74 2.05 -3.45
C MET A 255 21.07 3.52 -3.72
N THR A 256 21.42 3.89 -4.95
CA THR A 256 21.80 5.26 -5.31
C THR A 256 20.70 6.26 -5.02
N ARG A 257 19.45 5.94 -5.35
CA ARG A 257 18.29 6.81 -5.08
C ARG A 257 18.06 7.02 -3.59
N ILE A 258 18.07 5.94 -2.80
CA ILE A 258 17.86 6.01 -1.35
C ILE A 258 19.02 6.74 -0.67
N PHE A 259 20.26 6.39 -1.02
CA PHE A 259 21.47 6.99 -0.49
C PHE A 259 21.48 8.51 -0.73
N ALA A 260 21.23 8.94 -1.97
CA ALA A 260 21.21 10.37 -2.31
C ALA A 260 20.09 11.12 -1.59
N ARG A 261 18.91 10.51 -1.46
CA ARG A 261 17.80 11.09 -0.69
C ARG A 261 18.15 11.27 0.77
N HIS A 262 18.86 10.30 1.37
CA HIS A 262 19.17 10.33 2.80
C HIS A 262 20.36 11.23 3.14
N PHE A 263 21.47 11.11 2.39
CA PHE A 263 22.71 11.82 2.69
C PHE A 263 22.88 13.14 1.94
N GLY A 264 22.06 13.42 0.92
CA GLY A 264 22.19 14.60 0.08
C GLY A 264 23.28 14.52 -0.99
N PHE A 265 24.03 13.40 -1.09
CA PHE A 265 25.06 13.15 -2.10
C PHE A 265 25.02 11.69 -2.58
N THR A 266 25.59 11.43 -3.76
CA THR A 266 25.55 10.08 -4.36
C THR A 266 26.62 9.14 -3.76
N PRO A 267 26.41 7.80 -3.81
CA PRO A 267 27.40 6.82 -3.40
C PRO A 267 28.73 6.99 -4.12
N GLY A 268 28.70 7.36 -5.43
CA GLY A 268 29.92 7.62 -6.21
C GLY A 268 30.66 8.86 -5.74
N ALA A 269 29.97 9.92 -5.32
CA ALA A 269 30.61 11.09 -4.70
C ALA A 269 31.27 10.70 -3.37
N TRP A 270 30.59 9.91 -2.54
CA TRP A 270 31.14 9.38 -1.30
C TRP A 270 32.36 8.51 -1.52
N GLN A 271 32.31 7.59 -2.49
CA GLN A 271 33.46 6.73 -2.83
C GLN A 271 34.71 7.54 -3.23
N ARG A 272 34.53 8.61 -4.01
CA ARG A 272 35.66 9.48 -4.39
C ARG A 272 36.23 10.25 -3.20
N ALA A 273 35.37 10.68 -2.28
CA ALA A 273 35.79 11.43 -1.07
C ALA A 273 36.52 10.55 -0.04
N CYS A 274 36.34 9.23 -0.10
CA CYS A 274 36.99 8.26 0.81
C CYS A 274 38.33 7.70 0.27
N ARG A 275 38.68 8.00 -0.97
CA ARG A 275 39.96 7.63 -1.61
C ARG A 275 41.01 8.72 -1.39
#